data_c57c6cee67f423f447e13da105047b2c
#
_entry.id   c57c6cee67f423f447e13da105047b2c
#
_cell.length_a   1.000
_cell.length_b   1.000
_cell.length_c   1.000
_cell.angle_alpha   90.00
_cell.angle_beta   90.00
_cell.angle_gamma   90.00
#
_symmetry.space_group_name_H-M   'P 1'
#
loop_
_entity.id
_entity.type
_entity.pdbx_description
1 polymer ?
#
loop_
_entity_poly.entity_id
_entity_poly.type
_entity_poly.pdbx_seq_one_letter_code
_entity_poly.pdbx_strand_id
1 'polypeptide(L)'
;MTFESQKQAVEHAQQIVATSSKITVLTGAGISTDSGIPDFRGPNGLWTKNPDAERAATLAFYLQDEELRQRSWQNRLKWINNNPQPNAGHRALIALDRRNALLAIVTQNVDELHQQAGHNPEKVFEVHGTLHRTCCWGCKDRRPMTEALARVQAGDLDPKCELCGGILKSDTILFGQSLDQDVMQKAMQASSECDVFLAIGTSLSVFPACNTLPRAKSCGAKIVIVNGQPTEMDMYADAIVNAPISEVLPQICGVVKS
;
A
#
# COMPACT_ATOMS: atom_id res chain seq x y z
N MET A 1 -23.65 12.46 1.97
CA MET A 1 -24.16 11.27 2.70
C MET A 1 -24.55 11.73 4.09
N THR A 2 -25.74 11.36 4.61
CA THR A 2 -26.13 11.71 5.99
C THR A 2 -25.41 10.82 7.00
N PHE A 3 -25.30 11.23 8.27
CA PHE A 3 -24.70 10.43 9.33
C PHE A 3 -25.36 9.04 9.47
N GLU A 4 -26.68 8.97 9.37
CA GLU A 4 -27.46 7.72 9.43
C GLU A 4 -27.13 6.80 8.25
N SER A 5 -27.01 7.32 7.03
CA SER A 5 -26.64 6.50 5.85
C SER A 5 -25.21 5.97 5.94
N GLN A 6 -24.29 6.72 6.58
CA GLN A 6 -22.92 6.27 6.80
C GLN A 6 -22.87 5.14 7.83
N LYS A 7 -23.62 5.23 8.92
CA LYS A 7 -23.72 4.19 9.95
C LYS A 7 -24.26 2.89 9.35
N GLN A 8 -25.33 2.97 8.57
CA GLN A 8 -25.90 1.79 7.89
C GLN A 8 -24.91 1.15 6.92
N ALA A 9 -24.10 1.95 6.19
CA ALA A 9 -23.06 1.44 5.29
C ALA A 9 -21.96 0.68 6.08
N VAL A 10 -21.53 1.20 7.23
CA VAL A 10 -20.56 0.54 8.11
C VAL A 10 -21.12 -0.77 8.66
N GLU A 11 -22.37 -0.78 9.15
CA GLU A 11 -23.03 -1.98 9.67
C GLU A 11 -23.17 -3.05 8.58
N HIS A 12 -23.54 -2.67 7.36
CA HIS A 12 -23.62 -3.61 6.24
C HIS A 12 -22.24 -4.19 5.87
N ALA A 13 -21.21 -3.36 5.76
CA ALA A 13 -19.83 -3.80 5.53
C ALA A 13 -19.35 -4.76 6.63
N GLN A 14 -19.65 -4.43 7.90
CA GLN A 14 -19.33 -5.27 9.05
C GLN A 14 -20.00 -6.64 8.95
N GLN A 15 -21.28 -6.71 8.57
CA GLN A 15 -22.01 -7.98 8.41
C GLN A 15 -21.34 -8.86 7.34
N ILE A 16 -20.99 -8.28 6.19
CA ILE A 16 -20.29 -9.00 5.11
C ILE A 16 -18.96 -9.57 5.62
N VAL A 17 -18.15 -8.72 6.29
CA VAL A 17 -16.83 -9.11 6.78
C VAL A 17 -16.93 -10.13 7.92
N ALA A 18 -17.88 -9.99 8.83
CA ALA A 18 -18.03 -10.87 10.01
C ALA A 18 -18.36 -12.32 9.64
N THR A 19 -19.12 -12.53 8.55
CA THR A 19 -19.54 -13.87 8.09
C THR A 19 -18.50 -14.57 7.21
N SER A 20 -17.43 -13.87 6.81
CA SER A 20 -16.40 -14.39 5.92
C SER A 20 -15.33 -15.18 6.66
N SER A 21 -14.88 -16.28 6.06
CA SER A 21 -13.76 -17.10 6.52
C SER A 21 -12.49 -16.94 5.69
N LYS A 22 -12.58 -16.27 4.52
CA LYS A 22 -11.46 -16.08 3.58
C LYS A 22 -11.47 -14.66 3.03
N ILE A 23 -10.71 -13.77 3.65
CA ILE A 23 -10.66 -12.36 3.28
C ILE A 23 -9.31 -12.04 2.65
N THR A 24 -9.35 -11.47 1.44
CA THR A 24 -8.19 -10.79 0.85
C THR A 24 -8.40 -9.29 0.94
N VAL A 25 -7.36 -8.58 1.39
CA VAL A 25 -7.38 -7.12 1.55
C VAL A 25 -6.48 -6.50 0.51
N LEU A 26 -6.96 -5.46 -0.19
CA LEU A 26 -6.12 -4.58 -1.02
C LEU A 26 -6.00 -3.23 -0.34
N THR A 27 -4.77 -2.77 -0.06
CA THR A 27 -4.56 -1.44 0.53
C THR A 27 -3.80 -0.51 -0.40
N GLY A 28 -4.14 0.78 -0.34
CA GLY A 28 -3.41 1.87 -0.96
C GLY A 28 -3.04 2.95 0.05
N ALA A 29 -2.45 4.05 -0.42
CA ALA A 29 -1.86 5.09 0.43
C ALA A 29 -2.86 5.76 1.40
N GLY A 30 -4.16 5.71 1.10
CA GLY A 30 -5.21 6.25 1.97
C GLY A 30 -5.27 5.60 3.36
N ILE A 31 -4.82 4.34 3.54
CA ILE A 31 -4.76 3.73 4.88
C ILE A 31 -3.65 4.35 5.74
N SER A 32 -2.61 4.93 5.12
CA SER A 32 -1.42 5.45 5.81
C SER A 32 -1.48 6.96 6.07
N THR A 33 -2.54 7.66 5.65
CA THR A 33 -2.66 9.12 5.85
C THR A 33 -2.67 9.52 7.31
N ASP A 34 -3.36 8.76 8.17
CA ASP A 34 -3.38 8.98 9.62
C ASP A 34 -2.08 8.55 10.33
N SER A 35 -1.13 7.98 9.59
CA SER A 35 0.26 7.74 10.02
C SER A 35 1.20 8.88 9.62
N GLY A 36 0.68 9.96 9.03
CA GLY A 36 1.45 11.11 8.56
C GLY A 36 2.08 10.91 7.17
N ILE A 37 1.74 9.85 6.44
CA ILE A 37 2.19 9.61 5.07
C ILE A 37 1.11 10.14 4.12
N PRO A 38 1.38 11.18 3.30
CA PRO A 38 0.38 11.70 2.36
C PRO A 38 0.06 10.65 1.29
N ASP A 39 -1.18 10.59 0.87
CA ASP A 39 -1.54 9.86 -0.33
C ASP A 39 -1.00 10.55 -1.60
N PHE A 40 -1.23 9.98 -2.77
CA PHE A 40 -0.68 10.51 -4.02
C PHE A 40 -1.66 11.43 -4.75
N ARG A 41 -2.96 11.10 -4.79
CA ARG A 41 -3.98 11.69 -5.67
C ARG A 41 -5.13 12.37 -4.92
N GLY A 42 -5.23 12.20 -3.61
CA GLY A 42 -6.25 12.86 -2.79
C GLY A 42 -6.13 14.39 -2.83
N PRO A 43 -7.08 15.13 -2.23
CA PRO A 43 -7.06 16.60 -2.21
C PRO A 43 -5.77 17.18 -1.62
N ASN A 44 -5.13 16.44 -0.72
CA ASN A 44 -3.84 16.78 -0.10
C ASN A 44 -2.68 15.90 -0.62
N GLY A 45 -2.88 15.17 -1.69
CA GLY A 45 -1.96 14.18 -2.23
C GLY A 45 -0.65 14.76 -2.73
N LEU A 46 0.40 13.94 -2.71
CA LEU A 46 1.75 14.34 -3.06
C LEU A 46 1.83 14.89 -4.49
N TRP A 47 1.20 14.24 -5.46
CA TRP A 47 1.23 14.67 -6.86
C TRP A 47 0.31 15.86 -7.13
N THR A 48 -0.80 15.97 -6.36
CA THR A 48 -1.69 17.13 -6.42
C THR A 48 -0.95 18.41 -5.99
N LYS A 49 -0.10 18.32 -4.97
CA LYS A 49 0.68 19.46 -4.44
C LYS A 49 2.02 19.66 -5.13
N ASN A 50 2.63 18.61 -5.65
CA ASN A 50 3.96 18.64 -6.28
C ASN A 50 4.02 17.72 -7.51
N PRO A 51 3.69 18.24 -8.70
CA PRO A 51 3.77 17.48 -9.95
C PRO A 51 5.16 16.90 -10.24
N ASP A 52 6.24 17.54 -9.78
CA ASP A 52 7.61 17.04 -9.96
C ASP A 52 7.87 15.74 -9.18
N ALA A 53 7.07 15.45 -8.15
CA ALA A 53 7.18 14.19 -7.41
C ALA A 53 6.82 12.97 -8.28
N GLU A 54 5.95 13.12 -9.29
CA GLU A 54 5.62 12.06 -10.23
C GLU A 54 6.82 11.72 -11.14
N ARG A 55 7.62 12.72 -11.54
CA ARG A 55 8.87 12.49 -12.29
C ARG A 55 9.83 11.62 -11.48
N ALA A 56 9.97 11.88 -10.17
CA ALA A 56 10.82 11.10 -9.29
C ALA A 56 10.35 9.64 -9.13
N ALA A 57 9.05 9.39 -9.34
CA ALA A 57 8.45 8.06 -9.35
C ALA A 57 8.53 7.35 -10.72
N THR A 58 9.16 7.97 -11.75
CA THR A 58 9.27 7.42 -13.10
C THR A 58 10.68 6.91 -13.37
N LEU A 59 10.81 5.65 -13.78
CA LEU A 59 12.09 4.96 -13.96
C LEU A 59 13.04 5.69 -14.92
N ALA A 60 12.54 6.11 -16.08
CA ALA A 60 13.37 6.76 -17.11
C ALA A 60 14.03 8.04 -16.57
N PHE A 61 13.27 8.89 -15.87
CA PHE A 61 13.82 10.09 -15.27
C PHE A 61 14.78 9.78 -14.13
N TYR A 62 14.45 8.81 -13.27
CA TYR A 62 15.33 8.41 -12.16
C TYR A 62 16.70 7.94 -12.66
N LEU A 63 16.75 7.20 -13.75
CA LEU A 63 18.01 6.68 -14.31
C LEU A 63 18.86 7.76 -14.97
N GLN A 64 18.24 8.76 -15.60
CA GLN A 64 18.94 9.78 -16.40
C GLN A 64 19.33 11.02 -15.59
N ASP A 65 18.58 11.36 -14.56
CA ASP A 65 18.71 12.63 -13.83
C ASP A 65 19.36 12.41 -12.45
N GLU A 66 20.63 12.81 -12.34
CA GLU A 66 21.40 12.67 -11.10
C GLU A 66 20.87 13.58 -9.98
N GLU A 67 20.49 14.82 -10.30
CA GLU A 67 19.96 15.74 -9.29
C GLU A 67 18.63 15.23 -8.72
N LEU A 68 17.80 14.60 -9.57
CA LEU A 68 16.57 13.96 -9.14
C LEU A 68 16.86 12.77 -8.19
N ARG A 69 17.91 11.97 -8.46
CA ARG A 69 18.33 10.90 -7.54
C ARG A 69 18.80 11.46 -6.20
N GLN A 70 19.63 12.50 -6.23
CA GLN A 70 20.11 13.16 -5.01
C GLN A 70 18.94 13.68 -4.15
N ARG A 71 17.98 14.39 -4.76
CA ARG A 71 16.76 14.82 -4.06
C ARG A 71 15.95 13.63 -3.52
N SER A 72 15.86 12.54 -4.28
CA SER A 72 15.17 11.33 -3.85
C SER A 72 15.83 10.69 -2.63
N TRP A 73 17.17 10.65 -2.56
CA TRP A 73 17.89 10.15 -1.39
C TRP A 73 17.66 11.03 -0.16
N GLN A 74 17.68 12.34 -0.30
CA GLN A 74 17.37 13.28 0.79
C GLN A 74 15.93 13.12 1.29
N ASN A 75 14.97 12.90 0.40
CA ASN A 75 13.58 12.65 0.79
C ASN A 75 13.42 11.32 1.54
N ARG A 76 14.14 10.26 1.15
CA ARG A 76 14.14 8.98 1.88
C ARG A 76 14.71 9.12 3.28
N LEU A 77 15.81 9.89 3.42
CA LEU A 77 16.39 10.18 4.73
C LEU A 77 15.40 10.90 5.64
N LYS A 78 14.70 11.92 5.12
CA LYS A 78 13.64 12.62 5.87
C LYS A 78 12.50 11.68 6.24
N TRP A 79 12.07 10.81 5.32
CA TRP A 79 10.97 9.88 5.54
C TRP A 79 11.30 8.89 6.66
N ILE A 80 12.50 8.29 6.66
CA ILE A 80 12.92 7.36 7.72
C ILE A 80 13.05 8.07 9.06
N ASN A 81 13.58 9.30 9.09
CA ASN A 81 13.72 10.08 10.32
C ASN A 81 12.36 10.47 10.93
N ASN A 82 11.30 10.61 10.12
CA ASN A 82 9.93 10.84 10.60
C ASN A 82 9.32 9.61 11.29
N ASN A 83 9.87 8.42 11.07
CA ASN A 83 9.48 7.16 11.70
C ASN A 83 7.95 6.97 11.80
N PRO A 84 7.22 6.91 10.67
CA PRO A 84 5.77 6.77 10.68
C PRO A 84 5.36 5.48 11.39
N GLN A 85 4.30 5.54 12.17
CA GLN A 85 3.81 4.42 12.97
C GLN A 85 2.49 3.88 12.42
N PRO A 86 2.21 2.57 12.52
CA PRO A 86 0.92 2.01 12.16
C PRO A 86 -0.20 2.72 12.92
N ASN A 87 -1.28 3.06 12.23
CA ASN A 87 -2.48 3.66 12.82
C ASN A 87 -3.57 2.62 13.13
N ALA A 88 -4.75 3.07 13.58
CA ALA A 88 -5.87 2.20 13.92
C ALA A 88 -6.36 1.35 12.74
N GLY A 89 -6.24 1.86 11.48
CA GLY A 89 -6.58 1.11 10.27
C GLY A 89 -5.71 -0.13 10.08
N HIS A 90 -4.38 0.02 10.18
CA HIS A 90 -3.44 -1.11 10.06
C HIS A 90 -3.69 -2.14 11.17
N ARG A 91 -3.88 -1.68 12.42
CA ARG A 91 -4.11 -2.56 13.57
C ARG A 91 -5.46 -3.26 13.51
N ALA A 92 -6.49 -2.66 12.89
CA ALA A 92 -7.80 -3.28 12.76
C ALA A 92 -7.76 -4.61 11.99
N LEU A 93 -6.92 -4.70 10.95
CA LEU A 93 -6.78 -5.90 10.14
C LEU A 93 -6.23 -7.11 10.91
N ILE A 94 -5.53 -6.89 12.04
CA ILE A 94 -5.06 -7.97 12.93
C ILE A 94 -6.24 -8.78 13.48
N ALA A 95 -7.43 -8.18 13.66
CA ALA A 95 -8.62 -8.91 14.11
C ALA A 95 -9.04 -10.00 13.11
N LEU A 96 -8.84 -9.77 11.81
CA LEU A 96 -9.11 -10.76 10.75
C LEU A 96 -8.11 -11.92 10.82
N ASP A 97 -6.85 -11.63 11.11
CA ASP A 97 -5.80 -12.66 11.25
C ASP A 97 -6.01 -13.50 12.51
N ARG A 98 -6.36 -12.88 13.65
CA ARG A 98 -6.62 -13.56 14.90
C ARG A 98 -7.77 -14.58 14.82
N ARG A 99 -8.77 -14.34 13.97
CA ARG A 99 -9.86 -15.29 13.72
C ARG A 99 -9.63 -16.21 12.53
N ASN A 100 -8.39 -16.27 11.99
CA ASN A 100 -7.96 -17.06 10.85
C ASN A 100 -8.77 -16.81 9.56
N ALA A 101 -9.30 -15.60 9.38
CA ALA A 101 -10.05 -15.24 8.18
C ALA A 101 -9.17 -14.48 7.15
N LEU A 102 -8.02 -13.95 7.54
CA LEU A 102 -7.12 -13.22 6.62
C LEU A 102 -6.33 -14.20 5.76
N LEU A 103 -6.58 -14.21 4.45
CA LEU A 103 -5.76 -14.92 3.47
C LEU A 103 -4.50 -14.13 3.16
N ALA A 104 -4.66 -12.87 2.74
CA ALA A 104 -3.55 -12.01 2.37
C ALA A 104 -3.91 -10.52 2.49
N ILE A 105 -2.88 -9.70 2.66
CA ILE A 105 -2.89 -8.26 2.43
C ILE A 105 -2.09 -8.00 1.17
N VAL A 106 -2.73 -7.60 0.10
CA VAL A 106 -2.10 -7.08 -1.11
C VAL A 106 -1.94 -5.58 -0.90
N THR A 107 -0.73 -5.09 -0.79
CA THR A 107 -0.51 -3.66 -0.55
C THR A 107 0.21 -2.99 -1.71
N GLN A 108 -0.32 -1.84 -2.11
CA GLN A 108 0.34 -0.91 -3.03
C GLN A 108 1.34 -0.01 -2.30
N ASN A 109 1.28 -0.01 -0.95
CA ASN A 109 2.15 0.79 -0.12
C ASN A 109 3.55 0.16 -0.03
N VAL A 110 4.52 1.02 0.24
CA VAL A 110 5.95 0.68 0.31
C VAL A 110 6.55 0.99 1.70
N ASP A 111 5.66 1.20 2.69
CA ASP A 111 5.96 1.77 4.01
C ASP A 111 6.19 0.73 5.11
N GLU A 112 5.91 -0.57 4.86
CA GLU A 112 5.98 -1.68 5.81
C GLU A 112 5.09 -1.51 7.07
N LEU A 113 4.11 -0.61 7.08
CA LEU A 113 3.28 -0.37 8.25
C LEU A 113 2.37 -1.56 8.61
N HIS A 114 2.03 -2.43 7.65
CA HIS A 114 1.32 -3.68 7.94
C HIS A 114 2.21 -4.64 8.75
N GLN A 115 3.46 -4.83 8.36
CA GLN A 115 4.42 -5.67 9.07
C GLN A 115 4.71 -5.09 10.46
N GLN A 116 4.90 -3.76 10.57
CA GLN A 116 5.10 -3.07 11.84
C GLN A 116 3.87 -3.14 12.76
N ALA A 117 2.65 -3.25 12.21
CA ALA A 117 1.43 -3.49 12.98
C ALA A 117 1.37 -4.89 13.58
N GLY A 118 2.23 -5.83 13.14
CA GLY A 118 2.30 -7.20 13.63
C GLY A 118 1.68 -8.25 12.70
N HIS A 119 1.39 -7.91 11.44
CA HIS A 119 0.97 -8.90 10.45
C HIS A 119 2.12 -9.84 10.07
N ASN A 120 1.81 -11.12 9.84
CA ASN A 120 2.78 -12.07 9.31
C ASN A 120 3.28 -11.60 7.93
N PRO A 121 4.60 -11.35 7.74
CA PRO A 121 5.14 -10.89 6.46
C PRO A 121 4.82 -11.81 5.28
N GLU A 122 4.64 -13.12 5.51
CA GLU A 122 4.26 -14.08 4.46
C GLU A 122 2.85 -13.86 3.90
N LYS A 123 1.99 -13.16 4.64
CA LYS A 123 0.64 -12.77 4.20
C LYS A 123 0.59 -11.36 3.61
N VAL A 124 1.68 -10.59 3.62
CA VAL A 124 1.73 -9.22 3.10
C VAL A 124 2.46 -9.21 1.76
N PHE A 125 1.72 -8.95 0.68
CA PHE A 125 2.24 -8.91 -0.69
C PHE A 125 2.44 -7.47 -1.13
N GLU A 126 3.67 -6.98 -1.06
CA GLU A 126 4.06 -5.62 -1.44
C GLU A 126 4.22 -5.53 -2.97
N VAL A 127 3.12 -5.30 -3.70
CA VAL A 127 3.13 -5.33 -5.17
C VAL A 127 3.93 -4.20 -5.82
N HIS A 128 4.21 -3.13 -5.07
CA HIS A 128 5.07 -2.04 -5.52
C HIS A 128 6.44 -2.02 -4.81
N GLY A 129 6.82 -3.13 -4.15
CA GLY A 129 8.09 -3.26 -3.43
C GLY A 129 8.13 -2.49 -2.12
N THR A 130 9.35 -2.13 -1.64
CA THR A 130 9.53 -1.51 -0.33
C THR A 130 10.53 -0.36 -0.32
N LEU A 131 10.33 0.63 0.56
CA LEU A 131 11.31 1.69 0.86
C LEU A 131 12.40 1.25 1.82
N HIS A 132 12.27 0.10 2.47
CA HIS A 132 13.21 -0.38 3.51
C HIS A 132 14.43 -1.12 2.94
N ARG A 133 14.45 -1.36 1.62
CA ARG A 133 15.59 -1.94 0.90
C ARG A 133 16.01 -1.06 -0.27
N THR A 134 17.27 -1.20 -0.66
CA THR A 134 17.80 -0.73 -1.93
C THR A 134 17.87 -1.86 -2.93
N CYS A 135 17.82 -1.52 -4.22
CA CYS A 135 18.08 -2.42 -5.33
C CYS A 135 19.02 -1.74 -6.32
N CYS A 136 20.09 -2.43 -6.70
CA CYS A 136 20.95 -1.98 -7.79
C CYS A 136 20.26 -2.19 -9.13
N TRP A 137 20.17 -1.14 -9.95
CA TRP A 137 19.58 -1.27 -11.27
C TRP A 137 20.39 -2.19 -12.20
N GLY A 138 21.73 -2.19 -12.08
CA GLY A 138 22.63 -3.04 -12.88
C GLY A 138 22.62 -4.50 -12.48
N CYS A 139 23.19 -4.82 -11.31
CA CYS A 139 23.41 -6.21 -10.87
C CYS A 139 22.29 -6.80 -10.02
N LYS A 140 21.24 -6.03 -9.70
CA LYS A 140 20.08 -6.45 -8.90
C LYS A 140 20.40 -6.79 -7.43
N ASP A 141 21.59 -6.44 -6.95
CA ASP A 141 21.93 -6.57 -5.54
C ASP A 141 20.93 -5.81 -4.67
N ARG A 142 20.49 -6.43 -3.59
CA ARG A 142 19.54 -5.87 -2.64
C ARG A 142 20.16 -5.80 -1.25
N ARG A 143 20.03 -4.62 -0.61
CA ARG A 143 20.56 -4.38 0.74
C ARG A 143 19.57 -3.58 1.59
N PRO A 144 19.73 -3.59 2.93
CA PRO A 144 18.97 -2.69 3.79
C PRO A 144 19.11 -1.22 3.36
N MET A 145 18.02 -0.48 3.36
CA MET A 145 18.04 0.96 3.04
C MET A 145 18.97 1.75 3.97
N THR A 146 19.11 1.32 5.22
CA THR A 146 19.95 1.96 6.23
C THR A 146 21.41 2.07 5.81
N GLU A 147 21.95 1.09 5.05
CA GLU A 147 23.34 1.14 4.56
C GLU A 147 23.56 2.31 3.58
N ALA A 148 22.66 2.46 2.61
CA ALA A 148 22.73 3.56 1.66
C ALA A 148 22.50 4.92 2.34
N LEU A 149 21.57 5.00 3.29
CA LEU A 149 21.29 6.23 4.01
C LEU A 149 22.44 6.66 4.94
N ALA A 150 23.17 5.72 5.53
CA ALA A 150 24.39 6.05 6.27
C ALA A 150 25.44 6.74 5.37
N ARG A 151 25.58 6.32 4.12
CA ARG A 151 26.45 6.97 3.13
C ARG A 151 25.92 8.36 2.76
N VAL A 152 24.61 8.51 2.58
CA VAL A 152 23.98 9.81 2.31
C VAL A 152 24.24 10.80 3.47
N GLN A 153 24.12 10.34 4.72
CA GLN A 153 24.44 11.13 5.91
C GLN A 153 25.92 11.52 5.98
N ALA A 154 26.79 10.65 5.49
CA ALA A 154 28.26 10.93 5.41
C ALA A 154 28.63 11.84 4.22
N GLY A 155 27.67 12.30 3.40
CA GLY A 155 27.90 13.24 2.31
C GLY A 155 27.93 12.64 0.90
N ASP A 156 27.68 11.34 0.74
CA ASP A 156 27.51 10.70 -0.58
C ASP A 156 26.10 10.98 -1.10
N LEU A 157 25.96 12.00 -1.96
CA LEU A 157 24.64 12.48 -2.38
C LEU A 157 23.90 11.53 -3.33
N ASP A 158 24.62 10.67 -4.09
CA ASP A 158 24.05 9.70 -5.03
C ASP A 158 24.78 8.35 -4.91
N PRO A 159 24.58 7.60 -3.80
CA PRO A 159 25.31 6.37 -3.53
C PRO A 159 25.15 5.35 -4.66
N LYS A 160 26.28 4.82 -5.12
CA LYS A 160 26.34 3.78 -6.14
C LYS A 160 26.44 2.39 -5.51
N CYS A 161 26.10 1.37 -6.29
CA CYS A 161 26.27 -0.01 -5.88
C CYS A 161 27.74 -0.34 -5.59
N GLU A 162 28.04 -0.86 -4.42
CA GLU A 162 29.40 -1.22 -4.01
C GLU A 162 29.96 -2.43 -4.79
N LEU A 163 29.08 -3.28 -5.37
CA LEU A 163 29.50 -4.45 -6.14
C LEU A 163 29.87 -4.09 -7.60
N CYS A 164 29.08 -3.20 -8.26
CA CYS A 164 29.25 -2.98 -9.69
C CYS A 164 29.31 -1.49 -10.09
N GLY A 165 29.24 -0.57 -9.13
CA GLY A 165 29.21 0.88 -9.43
C GLY A 165 27.89 1.38 -10.06
N GLY A 166 26.91 0.51 -10.25
CA GLY A 166 25.63 0.84 -10.87
C GLY A 166 24.73 1.74 -10.00
N ILE A 167 23.69 2.29 -10.63
CA ILE A 167 22.72 3.16 -9.96
C ILE A 167 21.97 2.36 -8.89
N LEU A 168 21.95 2.86 -7.65
CA LEU A 168 21.09 2.36 -6.59
C LEU A 168 19.75 3.12 -6.61
N LYS A 169 18.67 2.41 -6.28
CA LYS A 169 17.35 2.97 -6.01
C LYS A 169 16.72 2.24 -4.83
N SER A 170 15.63 2.79 -4.27
CA SER A 170 14.77 1.97 -3.38
C SER A 170 14.25 0.75 -4.13
N ASP A 171 14.03 -0.35 -3.44
CA ASP A 171 13.44 -1.58 -4.01
C ASP A 171 11.93 -1.42 -4.25
N THR A 172 11.51 -0.22 -4.66
CA THR A 172 10.14 0.14 -5.06
C THR A 172 9.99 0.03 -6.57
N ILE A 173 8.79 -0.27 -7.03
CA ILE A 173 8.48 -0.26 -8.47
C ILE A 173 8.14 1.16 -8.91
N LEU A 174 8.91 1.68 -9.85
CA LEU A 174 8.70 2.99 -10.46
C LEU A 174 7.81 2.86 -11.71
N PHE A 175 7.13 3.93 -12.11
CA PHE A 175 6.38 3.95 -13.37
C PHE A 175 7.28 3.61 -14.55
N GLY A 176 6.80 2.74 -15.43
CA GLY A 176 7.60 2.17 -16.52
C GLY A 176 8.43 0.94 -16.13
N GLN A 177 8.33 0.48 -14.88
CA GLN A 177 8.94 -0.78 -14.42
C GLN A 177 7.85 -1.86 -14.27
N SER A 178 8.16 -3.09 -14.68
CA SER A 178 7.26 -4.23 -14.45
C SER A 178 7.20 -4.58 -12.96
N LEU A 179 6.02 -4.96 -12.50
CA LEU A 179 5.83 -5.55 -11.18
C LEU A 179 6.50 -6.94 -11.10
N ASP A 180 6.83 -7.35 -9.88
CA ASP A 180 7.30 -8.70 -9.62
C ASP A 180 6.18 -9.70 -9.94
N GLN A 181 6.46 -10.63 -10.87
CA GLN A 181 5.46 -11.58 -11.37
C GLN A 181 5.02 -12.56 -10.30
N ASP A 182 5.95 -13.03 -9.44
CA ASP A 182 5.64 -13.99 -8.38
C ASP A 182 4.74 -13.34 -7.32
N VAL A 183 5.01 -12.08 -6.95
CA VAL A 183 4.18 -11.32 -6.01
C VAL A 183 2.78 -11.08 -6.59
N MET A 184 2.70 -10.67 -7.87
CA MET A 184 1.42 -10.47 -8.53
C MET A 184 0.62 -11.76 -8.69
N GLN A 185 1.27 -12.88 -8.99
CA GLN A 185 0.60 -14.18 -9.08
C GLN A 185 0.00 -14.58 -7.73
N LYS A 186 0.74 -14.44 -6.62
CA LYS A 186 0.22 -14.68 -5.27
C LYS A 186 -0.96 -13.77 -4.95
N ALA A 187 -0.89 -12.48 -5.30
CA ALA A 187 -1.98 -11.53 -5.10
C ALA A 187 -3.24 -11.93 -5.88
N MET A 188 -3.09 -12.33 -7.15
CA MET A 188 -4.19 -12.78 -8.00
C MET A 188 -4.79 -14.11 -7.51
N GLN A 189 -3.97 -15.03 -7.00
CA GLN A 189 -4.42 -16.28 -6.42
C GLN A 189 -5.24 -16.02 -5.16
N ALA A 190 -4.73 -15.25 -4.20
CA ALA A 190 -5.46 -14.90 -2.99
C ALA A 190 -6.79 -14.19 -3.30
N SER A 191 -6.81 -13.35 -4.34
CA SER A 191 -8.03 -12.69 -4.81
C SER A 191 -9.05 -13.67 -5.42
N SER A 192 -8.58 -14.77 -6.01
CA SER A 192 -9.46 -15.81 -6.58
C SER A 192 -10.06 -16.73 -5.53
N GLU A 193 -9.39 -16.89 -4.39
CA GLU A 193 -9.73 -17.84 -3.33
C GLU A 193 -10.55 -17.22 -2.19
N CYS A 194 -10.68 -15.88 -2.17
CA CYS A 194 -11.42 -15.20 -1.12
C CYS A 194 -12.94 -15.26 -1.35
N ASP A 195 -13.69 -15.24 -0.26
CA ASP A 195 -15.14 -15.04 -0.26
C ASP A 195 -15.55 -13.58 0.00
N VAL A 196 -14.61 -12.78 0.57
CA VAL A 196 -14.70 -11.31 0.68
C VAL A 196 -13.39 -10.66 0.23
N PHE A 197 -13.50 -9.66 -0.63
CA PHE A 197 -12.40 -8.79 -1.02
C PHE A 197 -12.62 -7.39 -0.45
N LEU A 198 -11.69 -6.92 0.38
CA LEU A 198 -11.78 -5.65 1.10
C LEU A 198 -10.77 -4.66 0.52
N ALA A 199 -11.23 -3.67 -0.24
CA ALA A 199 -10.39 -2.60 -0.80
C ALA A 199 -10.40 -1.38 0.12
N ILE A 200 -9.21 -0.91 0.54
CA ILE A 200 -9.06 0.11 1.58
C ILE A 200 -8.08 1.19 1.12
N GLY A 201 -8.53 2.46 1.13
CA GLY A 201 -7.64 3.60 0.92
C GLY A 201 -6.94 3.62 -0.44
N THR A 202 -7.61 3.14 -1.48
CA THR A 202 -7.08 3.08 -2.84
C THR A 202 -8.07 3.68 -3.84
N SER A 203 -7.56 4.40 -4.84
CA SER A 203 -8.37 4.92 -5.96
C SER A 203 -8.83 3.81 -6.92
N LEU A 204 -8.23 2.61 -6.83
CA LEU A 204 -8.47 1.48 -7.73
C LEU A 204 -8.20 1.81 -9.22
N SER A 205 -7.28 2.75 -9.49
CA SER A 205 -6.92 3.21 -10.85
C SER A 205 -5.51 2.80 -11.29
N VAL A 206 -4.72 2.12 -10.42
CA VAL A 206 -3.32 1.75 -10.72
C VAL A 206 -3.22 0.29 -11.14
N PHE A 207 -2.99 0.08 -12.45
CA PHE A 207 -2.81 -1.24 -13.04
C PHE A 207 -1.36 -1.71 -12.94
N PRO A 208 -1.10 -3.02 -12.80
CA PRO A 208 -2.08 -4.13 -12.76
C PRO A 208 -2.63 -4.45 -11.35
N ALA A 209 -2.20 -3.78 -10.29
CA ALA A 209 -2.57 -4.11 -8.91
C ALA A 209 -4.10 -4.10 -8.68
N CYS A 210 -4.82 -3.13 -9.26
CA CYS A 210 -6.28 -3.04 -9.11
C CYS A 210 -7.06 -4.17 -9.81
N ASN A 211 -6.44 -4.95 -10.74
CA ASN A 211 -7.07 -6.12 -11.36
C ASN A 211 -7.41 -7.24 -10.36
N THR A 212 -6.83 -7.21 -9.17
CA THR A 212 -7.16 -8.13 -8.08
C THR A 212 -8.63 -8.04 -7.67
N LEU A 213 -9.24 -6.84 -7.69
CA LEU A 213 -10.66 -6.65 -7.35
C LEU A 213 -11.62 -7.30 -8.38
N PRO A 214 -11.57 -7.00 -9.70
CA PRO A 214 -12.42 -7.67 -10.67
C PRO A 214 -12.15 -9.18 -10.73
N ARG A 215 -10.92 -9.63 -10.45
CA ARG A 215 -10.60 -11.04 -10.32
C ARG A 215 -11.40 -11.68 -9.17
N ALA A 216 -11.37 -11.10 -7.97
CA ALA A 216 -12.14 -11.57 -6.84
C ALA A 216 -13.65 -11.59 -7.14
N LYS A 217 -14.18 -10.52 -7.73
CA LYS A 217 -15.61 -10.44 -8.14
C LYS A 217 -15.99 -11.54 -9.11
N SER A 218 -15.17 -11.80 -10.12
CA SER A 218 -15.42 -12.87 -11.11
C SER A 218 -15.39 -14.28 -10.51
N CYS A 219 -14.71 -14.46 -9.38
CA CYS A 219 -14.69 -15.71 -8.61
C CYS A 219 -15.80 -15.79 -7.54
N GLY A 220 -16.71 -14.81 -7.48
CA GLY A 220 -17.88 -14.83 -6.61
C GLY A 220 -17.69 -14.14 -5.25
N ALA A 221 -16.55 -13.50 -5.01
CA ALA A 221 -16.32 -12.77 -3.78
C ALA A 221 -17.26 -11.57 -3.64
N LYS A 222 -17.67 -11.28 -2.40
CA LYS A 222 -18.30 -10.02 -2.03
C LYS A 222 -17.23 -8.92 -1.97
N ILE A 223 -17.53 -7.76 -2.54
CA ILE A 223 -16.59 -6.62 -2.60
C ILE A 223 -17.03 -5.56 -1.60
N VAL A 224 -16.13 -5.21 -0.69
CA VAL A 224 -16.30 -4.11 0.26
C VAL A 224 -15.24 -3.05 -0.03
N ILE A 225 -15.65 -1.80 -0.26
CA ILE A 225 -14.75 -0.67 -0.50
C ILE A 225 -14.85 0.28 0.68
N VAL A 226 -13.71 0.59 1.31
CA VAL A 226 -13.56 1.57 2.39
C VAL A 226 -12.59 2.64 1.92
N ASN A 227 -13.09 3.80 1.52
CA ASN A 227 -12.26 4.86 0.96
C ASN A 227 -12.85 6.24 1.26
N GLY A 228 -12.00 7.27 1.40
CA GLY A 228 -12.46 8.63 1.65
C GLY A 228 -13.13 9.32 0.45
N GLN A 229 -12.91 8.81 -0.75
CA GLN A 229 -13.45 9.34 -2.02
C GLN A 229 -14.06 8.19 -2.83
N PRO A 230 -14.97 8.47 -3.77
CA PRO A 230 -15.42 7.50 -4.76
C PRO A 230 -14.24 6.91 -5.55
N THR A 231 -14.37 5.67 -6.01
CA THR A 231 -13.36 4.97 -6.80
C THR A 231 -13.89 4.61 -8.19
N GLU A 232 -12.97 4.33 -9.12
CA GLU A 232 -13.34 3.90 -10.48
C GLU A 232 -14.02 2.52 -10.50
N MET A 233 -13.96 1.77 -9.39
CA MET A 233 -14.50 0.41 -9.29
C MET A 233 -15.69 0.28 -8.33
N ASP A 234 -16.32 1.38 -7.92
CA ASP A 234 -17.48 1.37 -7.03
C ASP A 234 -18.64 0.52 -7.57
N MET A 235 -18.76 0.39 -8.92
CA MET A 235 -19.79 -0.45 -9.55
C MET A 235 -19.66 -1.95 -9.23
N TYR A 236 -18.52 -2.42 -8.76
CA TYR A 236 -18.34 -3.82 -8.36
C TYR A 236 -18.73 -4.09 -6.90
N ALA A 237 -18.88 -3.03 -6.10
CA ALA A 237 -19.03 -3.14 -4.66
C ALA A 237 -20.40 -3.68 -4.23
N ASP A 238 -20.38 -4.59 -3.24
CA ASP A 238 -21.55 -5.01 -2.48
C ASP A 238 -21.79 -4.05 -1.29
N ALA A 239 -20.74 -3.39 -0.78
CA ALA A 239 -20.82 -2.33 0.22
C ALA A 239 -19.74 -1.27 -0.02
N ILE A 240 -20.11 0.02 0.14
CA ILE A 240 -19.20 1.17 0.04
C ILE A 240 -19.30 2.00 1.31
N VAL A 241 -18.14 2.27 1.93
CA VAL A 241 -18.03 3.13 3.11
C VAL A 241 -17.10 4.30 2.79
N ASN A 242 -17.66 5.47 2.59
CA ASN A 242 -16.94 6.72 2.37
C ASN A 242 -16.76 7.45 3.69
N ALA A 243 -15.70 7.13 4.43
CA ALA A 243 -15.43 7.66 5.77
C ALA A 243 -13.93 7.60 6.10
N PRO A 244 -13.46 8.31 7.16
CA PRO A 244 -12.10 8.16 7.66
C PRO A 244 -11.80 6.71 8.04
N ILE A 245 -10.76 6.14 7.42
CA ILE A 245 -10.45 4.71 7.50
C ILE A 245 -10.17 4.27 8.93
N SER A 246 -9.37 5.05 9.67
CA SER A 246 -8.99 4.73 11.06
C SER A 246 -10.17 4.74 12.03
N GLU A 247 -11.30 5.37 11.67
CA GLU A 247 -12.50 5.43 12.50
C GLU A 247 -13.41 4.22 12.24
N VAL A 248 -13.59 3.84 10.97
CA VAL A 248 -14.60 2.85 10.58
C VAL A 248 -14.04 1.44 10.44
N LEU A 249 -12.78 1.30 10.05
CA LEU A 249 -12.18 -0.02 9.82
C LEU A 249 -12.12 -0.89 11.08
N PRO A 250 -11.85 -0.36 12.30
CA PRO A 250 -11.97 -1.14 13.52
C PRO A 250 -13.36 -1.74 13.73
N GLN A 251 -14.43 -1.00 13.42
CA GLN A 251 -15.80 -1.49 13.55
C GLN A 251 -16.08 -2.59 12.51
N ILE A 252 -15.70 -2.36 11.25
CA ILE A 252 -15.88 -3.31 10.14
C ILE A 252 -15.14 -4.64 10.43
N CYS A 253 -13.93 -4.58 11.00
CA CYS A 253 -13.13 -5.76 11.33
C CYS A 253 -13.53 -6.42 12.67
N GLY A 254 -14.51 -5.87 13.42
CA GLY A 254 -14.99 -6.44 14.68
C GLY A 254 -14.03 -6.22 15.85
N VAL A 255 -13.25 -5.13 15.84
CA VAL A 255 -12.43 -4.74 17.00
C VAL A 255 -13.36 -4.20 18.09
N VAL A 256 -13.50 -4.94 19.19
CA VAL A 256 -14.27 -4.49 20.35
C VAL A 256 -13.49 -3.35 21.01
N LYS A 257 -14.13 -2.19 21.21
CA LYS A 257 -13.55 -1.12 22.04
C LYS A 257 -13.50 -1.64 23.49
N SER A 258 -12.29 -1.88 23.98
CA SER A 258 -12.05 -2.15 25.42
C SER A 258 -12.24 -0.88 26.23
#